data_4760788220621aa85e13f08918d61e06
#
_entry.id   4760788220621aa85e13f08918d61e06
#
_cell.length_a   1.000
_cell.length_b   1.000
_cell.length_c   1.000
_cell.angle_alpha   90.00
_cell.angle_beta   90.00
_cell.angle_gamma   90.00
#
_symmetry.space_group_name_H-M   'P 1'
#
loop_
_entity.id
_entity.type
_entity.pdbx_description
1 polymer ?
#
loop_
_entity_poly.entity_id
_entity_poly.type
_entity_poly.pdbx_seq_one_letter_code
_entity_poly.pdbx_strand_id
1 'polypeptide(L)'
;MPLPSQTRPALRLGFLASHGGSNMQAILDACQDGRLTAEPAVVISNNSGSHAFARARRAGVSVYHLSGKTHPKPDDLDAAILDVLHRHEVNLVILAGYMRLLGPKTIATYQRRILNIHPALLPSFGGKGLYGPAVHEAVLAAGDSVTGVTIHVVDEQFDRGPILAQVTVPVEKDDTTELLAARVLAQEHLLFVETLQRIERGELELP
;
A
#
# COMPACT_ATOMS: atom_id res chain seq x y z
N MET A 1 -23.43 18.31 -28.39
CA MET A 1 -22.47 18.91 -27.44
C MET A 1 -21.93 17.78 -26.56
N PRO A 2 -20.63 17.53 -26.48
CA PRO A 2 -20.09 16.61 -25.52
C PRO A 2 -20.33 17.17 -24.11
N LEU A 3 -20.78 16.31 -23.18
CA LEU A 3 -20.93 16.66 -21.78
C LEU A 3 -19.55 17.11 -21.24
N PRO A 4 -19.47 18.11 -20.35
CA PRO A 4 -18.22 18.50 -19.75
C PRO A 4 -17.63 17.27 -19.02
N SER A 5 -16.39 16.92 -19.33
CA SER A 5 -15.65 15.89 -18.62
C SER A 5 -15.65 16.29 -17.14
N GLN A 6 -16.33 15.53 -16.31
CA GLN A 6 -16.22 15.70 -14.86
C GLN A 6 -14.74 15.44 -14.50
N THR A 7 -14.02 16.51 -14.21
CA THR A 7 -12.66 16.41 -13.71
C THR A 7 -12.71 15.63 -12.40
N ARG A 8 -12.19 14.42 -12.40
CA ARG A 8 -12.05 13.63 -11.14
C ARG A 8 -11.19 14.43 -10.16
N PRO A 9 -11.54 14.45 -8.88
CA PRO A 9 -10.69 15.10 -7.89
C PRO A 9 -9.31 14.47 -7.91
N ALA A 10 -8.25 15.28 -7.82
CA ALA A 10 -6.89 14.80 -7.73
C ALA A 10 -6.74 13.83 -6.56
N LEU A 11 -5.94 12.78 -6.73
CA LEU A 11 -5.66 11.82 -5.65
C LEU A 11 -4.80 12.50 -4.58
N ARG A 12 -5.29 12.50 -3.33
CA ARG A 12 -4.54 12.93 -2.14
C ARG A 12 -4.22 11.68 -1.32
N LEU A 13 -2.94 11.28 -1.34
CA LEU A 13 -2.50 9.99 -0.82
C LEU A 13 -2.07 10.09 0.64
N GLY A 14 -2.69 9.25 1.48
CA GLY A 14 -2.22 8.99 2.83
C GLY A 14 -1.52 7.63 2.90
N PHE A 15 -0.26 7.61 3.35
CA PHE A 15 0.51 6.38 3.44
C PHE A 15 0.58 5.86 4.86
N LEU A 16 0.42 4.55 5.01
CA LEU A 16 0.74 3.84 6.25
C LEU A 16 1.89 2.87 5.99
N ALA A 17 2.94 2.95 6.80
CA ALA A 17 4.12 2.10 6.65
C ALA A 17 4.73 1.76 8.02
N SER A 18 5.25 0.54 8.19
CA SER A 18 5.88 0.11 9.45
C SER A 18 7.41 0.16 9.41
N HIS A 19 8.04 0.01 8.25
CA HIS A 19 9.49 -0.17 8.11
C HIS A 19 10.11 0.64 6.96
N GLY A 20 10.51 -0.03 5.88
CA GLY A 20 11.29 0.54 4.77
C GLY A 20 10.57 1.60 3.96
N GLY A 21 9.31 1.36 3.61
CA GLY A 21 8.51 2.25 2.78
C GLY A 21 9.00 2.35 1.33
N SER A 22 9.56 1.27 0.76
CA SER A 22 10.07 1.29 -0.62
C SER A 22 8.97 1.47 -1.66
N ASN A 23 7.81 0.83 -1.47
CA ASN A 23 6.63 1.04 -2.32
C ASN A 23 6.14 2.50 -2.25
N MET A 24 6.11 3.09 -1.04
CA MET A 24 5.84 4.51 -0.90
C MET A 24 6.86 5.36 -1.66
N GLN A 25 8.17 5.04 -1.57
CA GLN A 25 9.20 5.78 -2.29
C GLN A 25 8.96 5.74 -3.80
N ALA A 26 8.63 4.59 -4.39
CA ALA A 26 8.34 4.49 -5.82
C ALA A 26 7.18 5.41 -6.24
N ILE A 27 6.15 5.54 -5.39
CA ILE A 27 5.03 6.45 -5.63
C ILE A 27 5.46 7.92 -5.47
N LEU A 28 6.26 8.24 -4.42
CA LEU A 28 6.80 9.60 -4.22
C LEU A 28 7.64 10.05 -5.42
N ASP A 29 8.51 9.18 -5.92
CA ASP A 29 9.34 9.45 -7.09
C ASP A 29 8.49 9.69 -8.33
N ALA A 30 7.42 8.89 -8.53
CA ALA A 30 6.50 9.05 -9.65
C ALA A 30 5.68 10.35 -9.58
N CYS A 31 5.35 10.82 -8.37
CA CYS A 31 4.74 12.15 -8.20
C CYS A 31 5.75 13.27 -8.49
N GLN A 32 6.99 13.12 -8.05
CA GLN A 32 8.02 14.13 -8.23
C GLN A 32 8.44 14.29 -9.71
N ASP A 33 8.51 13.19 -10.46
CA ASP A 33 8.89 13.20 -11.89
C ASP A 33 7.70 13.40 -12.84
N GLY A 34 6.49 13.60 -12.31
CA GLY A 34 5.28 13.90 -13.08
C GLY A 34 4.62 12.70 -13.75
N ARG A 35 5.04 11.46 -13.45
CA ARG A 35 4.33 10.25 -13.90
C ARG A 35 2.99 10.05 -13.21
N LEU A 36 2.82 10.59 -11.99
CA LEU A 36 1.57 10.69 -11.25
C LEU A 36 1.25 12.14 -10.95
N THR A 37 -0.01 12.53 -11.07
CA THR A 37 -0.52 13.86 -10.66
C THR A 37 -1.02 13.85 -9.22
N ALA A 38 -1.00 12.71 -8.55
CA ALA A 38 -1.38 12.53 -7.17
C ALA A 38 -0.52 13.37 -6.22
N GLU A 39 -1.12 13.81 -5.12
CA GLU A 39 -0.44 14.56 -4.05
C GLU A 39 -0.16 13.63 -2.86
N PRO A 40 1.11 13.35 -2.52
CA PRO A 40 1.46 12.70 -1.27
C PRO A 40 1.19 13.63 -0.09
N ALA A 41 0.10 13.40 0.65
CA ALA A 41 -0.37 14.33 1.67
C ALA A 41 0.23 14.05 3.06
N VAL A 42 0.32 12.78 3.45
CA VAL A 42 0.78 12.42 4.80
C VAL A 42 1.31 10.98 4.85
N VAL A 43 2.27 10.75 5.76
CA VAL A 43 2.77 9.42 6.11
C VAL A 43 2.55 9.15 7.60
N ILE A 44 1.93 8.03 7.90
CA ILE A 44 1.71 7.53 9.26
C ILE A 44 2.55 6.25 9.44
N SER A 45 3.27 6.14 10.55
CA SER A 45 3.98 4.92 10.92
C SER A 45 3.75 4.55 12.38
N ASN A 46 3.62 3.25 12.63
CA ASN A 46 3.58 2.70 13.98
C ASN A 46 4.97 2.53 14.60
N ASN A 47 6.04 2.83 13.85
CA ASN A 47 7.43 2.76 14.29
C ASN A 47 8.12 4.12 14.09
N SER A 48 8.51 4.75 15.20
CA SER A 48 9.17 6.06 15.18
C SER A 48 10.52 6.09 14.46
N GLY A 49 11.21 4.95 14.40
CA GLY A 49 12.48 4.76 13.70
C GLY A 49 12.35 4.24 12.27
N SER A 50 11.16 4.26 11.67
CA SER A 50 10.97 3.73 10.32
C SER A 50 11.74 4.53 9.26
N HIS A 51 12.36 3.85 8.31
CA HIS A 51 12.98 4.50 7.15
C HIS A 51 11.95 5.24 6.27
N ALA A 52 10.67 4.84 6.33
CA ALA A 52 9.58 5.55 5.67
C ALA A 52 9.52 7.03 6.09
N PHE A 53 9.75 7.36 7.36
CA PHE A 53 9.79 8.75 7.82
C PHE A 53 10.93 9.56 7.21
N ALA A 54 12.12 8.97 7.10
CA ALA A 54 13.25 9.65 6.47
C ALA A 54 12.99 9.93 4.99
N ARG A 55 12.34 9.01 4.29
CA ARG A 55 11.91 9.16 2.88
C ARG A 55 10.87 10.27 2.75
N ALA A 56 9.80 10.23 3.56
CA ALA A 56 8.73 11.22 3.55
C ALA A 56 9.25 12.64 3.82
N ARG A 57 10.10 12.81 4.86
CA ARG A 57 10.69 14.12 5.18
C ARG A 57 11.55 14.68 4.04
N ARG A 58 12.32 13.83 3.36
CA ARG A 58 13.11 14.26 2.17
C ARG A 58 12.22 14.72 1.02
N ALA A 59 11.03 14.12 0.90
CA ALA A 59 10.04 14.52 -0.09
C ALA A 59 9.13 15.69 0.37
N GLY A 60 9.37 16.26 1.55
CA GLY A 60 8.55 17.35 2.09
C GLY A 60 7.17 16.92 2.60
N VAL A 61 6.93 15.62 2.78
CA VAL A 61 5.64 15.06 3.22
C VAL A 61 5.57 15.01 4.74
N SER A 62 4.43 15.43 5.31
CA SER A 62 4.15 15.39 6.75
C SER A 62 4.20 13.97 7.29
N VAL A 63 4.73 13.80 8.52
CA VAL A 63 4.88 12.48 9.15
C VAL A 63 4.28 12.45 10.56
N TYR A 64 3.60 11.34 10.90
CA TYR A 64 2.99 11.13 12.20
C TYR A 64 3.33 9.74 12.75
N HIS A 65 3.87 9.70 13.98
CA HIS A 65 4.07 8.45 14.70
C HIS A 65 2.82 8.12 15.54
N LEU A 66 2.03 7.15 15.07
CA LEU A 66 0.84 6.67 15.75
C LEU A 66 0.95 5.15 15.96
N SER A 67 0.93 4.72 17.20
CA SER A 67 1.16 3.33 17.58
C SER A 67 0.45 2.98 18.88
N GLY A 68 0.35 1.69 19.21
CA GLY A 68 -0.15 1.26 20.53
C GLY A 68 0.68 1.75 21.71
N LYS A 69 1.89 2.31 21.50
CA LYS A 69 2.66 2.98 22.56
C LYS A 69 2.20 4.41 22.79
N THR A 70 1.86 5.13 21.71
CA THR A 70 1.37 6.51 21.78
C THR A 70 -0.12 6.58 22.11
N HIS A 71 -0.88 5.57 21.69
CA HIS A 71 -2.31 5.41 21.90
C HIS A 71 -2.59 3.97 22.32
N PRO A 72 -2.55 3.67 23.66
CA PRO A 72 -2.65 2.29 24.15
C PRO A 72 -4.01 1.64 23.91
N LYS A 73 -5.08 2.43 23.82
CA LYS A 73 -6.41 1.93 23.49
C LYS A 73 -6.58 1.84 21.98
N PRO A 74 -7.00 0.70 21.44
CA PRO A 74 -7.20 0.53 19.98
C PRO A 74 -8.13 1.57 19.36
N ASP A 75 -9.22 1.93 20.05
CA ASP A 75 -10.19 2.92 19.58
C ASP A 75 -9.62 4.34 19.50
N ASP A 76 -8.70 4.69 20.41
CA ASP A 76 -8.02 6.00 20.41
C ASP A 76 -6.98 6.05 19.28
N LEU A 77 -6.28 4.94 19.03
CA LEU A 77 -5.35 4.83 17.90
C LEU A 77 -6.06 4.95 16.55
N ASP A 78 -7.18 4.25 16.40
CA ASP A 78 -8.00 4.31 15.18
C ASP A 78 -8.52 5.72 14.94
N ALA A 79 -9.06 6.36 16.00
CA ALA A 79 -9.51 7.75 15.92
C ALA A 79 -8.39 8.73 15.56
N ALA A 80 -7.17 8.53 16.11
CA ALA A 80 -6.03 9.38 15.81
C ALA A 80 -5.53 9.20 14.37
N ILE A 81 -5.53 7.97 13.84
CA ILE A 81 -5.19 7.71 12.43
C ILE A 81 -6.21 8.42 11.53
N LEU A 82 -7.50 8.23 11.80
CA LEU A 82 -8.58 8.84 11.02
C LEU A 82 -8.52 10.37 11.03
N ASP A 83 -8.28 10.98 12.20
CA ASP A 83 -8.14 12.43 12.36
C ASP A 83 -6.96 12.99 11.52
N VAL A 84 -5.80 12.32 11.53
CA VAL A 84 -4.66 12.71 10.71
C VAL A 84 -5.00 12.62 9.22
N LEU A 85 -5.62 11.53 8.76
CA LEU A 85 -6.02 11.39 7.37
C LEU A 85 -7.01 12.48 6.94
N HIS A 86 -7.98 12.82 7.78
CA HIS A 86 -8.96 13.89 7.51
C HIS A 86 -8.31 15.28 7.44
N ARG A 87 -7.44 15.62 8.44
CA ARG A 87 -6.74 16.92 8.45
C ARG A 87 -5.88 17.15 7.22
N HIS A 88 -5.39 16.09 6.61
CA HIS A 88 -4.63 16.13 5.36
C HIS A 88 -5.48 15.91 4.12
N GLU A 89 -6.83 15.91 4.26
CA GLU A 89 -7.78 15.76 3.16
C GLU A 89 -7.49 14.53 2.28
N VAL A 90 -7.01 13.45 2.89
CA VAL A 90 -6.70 12.20 2.17
C VAL A 90 -7.97 11.64 1.55
N ASN A 91 -7.92 11.26 0.29
CA ASN A 91 -9.03 10.60 -0.39
C ASN A 91 -8.70 9.16 -0.82
N LEU A 92 -7.43 8.75 -0.77
CA LEU A 92 -6.98 7.38 -1.02
C LEU A 92 -5.86 7.00 -0.04
N VAL A 93 -6.05 5.91 0.68
CA VAL A 93 -5.07 5.38 1.66
C VAL A 93 -4.25 4.27 1.02
N ILE A 94 -2.95 4.31 1.20
CA ILE A 94 -1.98 3.33 0.67
C ILE A 94 -1.29 2.61 1.82
N LEU A 95 -1.47 1.30 1.93
CA LEU A 95 -0.69 0.49 2.84
C LEU A 95 0.62 0.07 2.15
N ALA A 96 1.72 0.72 2.51
CA ALA A 96 3.05 0.47 1.97
C ALA A 96 3.90 -0.32 2.98
N GLY A 97 3.53 -1.56 3.23
CA GLY A 97 4.14 -2.40 4.25
C GLY A 97 3.75 -2.00 5.67
N TYR A 98 2.47 -1.77 5.91
CA TYR A 98 1.91 -1.52 7.24
C TYR A 98 1.55 -2.83 7.92
N MET A 99 2.30 -3.19 8.97
CA MET A 99 2.24 -4.51 9.65
C MET A 99 1.23 -4.53 10.81
N ARG A 100 0.14 -3.76 10.71
CA ARG A 100 -0.92 -3.70 11.72
C ARG A 100 -2.28 -3.69 11.05
N LEU A 101 -3.30 -4.17 11.76
CA LEU A 101 -4.68 -3.97 11.34
C LEU A 101 -5.05 -2.50 11.52
N LEU A 102 -5.78 -1.98 10.55
CA LEU A 102 -6.50 -0.72 10.72
C LEU A 102 -7.73 -0.95 11.59
N GLY A 103 -8.11 0.07 12.33
CA GLY A 103 -9.32 0.03 13.13
C GLY A 103 -10.59 0.19 12.29
N PRO A 104 -11.74 -0.23 12.84
CA PRO A 104 -12.99 -0.28 12.10
C PRO A 104 -13.49 1.10 11.64
N LYS A 105 -13.20 2.18 12.38
CA LYS A 105 -13.59 3.54 11.99
C LYS A 105 -12.86 3.99 10.72
N THR A 106 -11.54 3.73 10.66
CA THR A 106 -10.73 4.05 9.48
C THR A 106 -11.18 3.22 8.28
N ILE A 107 -11.39 1.91 8.45
CA ILE A 107 -11.87 1.02 7.37
C ILE A 107 -13.23 1.47 6.85
N ALA A 108 -14.19 1.75 7.73
CA ALA A 108 -15.54 2.18 7.34
C ALA A 108 -15.53 3.54 6.61
N THR A 109 -14.73 4.51 7.10
CA THR A 109 -14.64 5.84 6.50
C THR A 109 -13.99 5.82 5.12
N TYR A 110 -12.95 5.01 4.96
CA TYR A 110 -12.23 4.83 3.70
C TYR A 110 -12.62 3.54 2.98
N GLN A 111 -13.85 3.08 3.18
CA GLN A 111 -14.37 1.90 2.49
C GLN A 111 -14.12 2.01 0.98
N ARG A 112 -13.55 0.97 0.38
CA ARG A 112 -13.12 0.90 -1.04
C ARG A 112 -12.00 1.89 -1.43
N ARG A 113 -11.43 2.63 -0.48
CA ARG A 113 -10.38 3.63 -0.70
C ARG A 113 -9.13 3.38 0.15
N ILE A 114 -8.87 2.12 0.48
CA ILE A 114 -7.64 1.67 1.11
C ILE A 114 -7.05 0.60 0.20
N LEU A 115 -5.86 0.82 -0.31
CA LEU A 115 -5.16 -0.13 -1.16
C LEU A 115 -4.00 -0.76 -0.40
N ASN A 116 -3.85 -2.07 -0.53
CA ASN A 116 -2.70 -2.81 -0.05
C ASN A 116 -1.99 -3.50 -1.21
N ILE A 117 -0.67 -3.66 -1.07
CA ILE A 117 0.13 -4.48 -1.98
C ILE A 117 0.58 -5.73 -1.24
N HIS A 118 0.37 -6.89 -1.85
CA HIS A 118 0.74 -8.19 -1.30
C HIS A 118 1.72 -8.89 -2.24
N PRO A 119 2.85 -9.44 -1.74
CA PRO A 119 3.93 -9.98 -2.57
C PRO A 119 3.69 -11.41 -3.04
N ALA A 120 2.45 -11.74 -3.40
CA ALA A 120 2.07 -13.00 -4.03
C ALA A 120 0.81 -12.82 -4.90
N LEU A 121 0.43 -13.88 -5.64
CA LEU A 121 -0.82 -13.94 -6.38
C LEU A 121 -1.95 -14.38 -5.45
N LEU A 122 -2.70 -13.40 -4.89
CA LEU A 122 -3.88 -13.72 -4.09
C LEU A 122 -4.93 -14.50 -4.90
N PRO A 123 -5.65 -15.42 -4.27
CA PRO A 123 -5.73 -15.71 -2.83
C PRO A 123 -4.60 -16.60 -2.28
N SER A 124 -3.70 -17.11 -3.11
CA SER A 124 -2.59 -17.96 -2.66
C SER A 124 -1.61 -17.13 -1.82
N PHE A 125 -1.07 -17.76 -0.77
CA PHE A 125 -0.08 -17.15 0.12
C PHE A 125 -0.52 -15.82 0.76
N GLY A 126 -1.84 -15.60 0.92
CA GLY A 126 -2.42 -14.48 1.65
C GLY A 126 -2.97 -14.88 3.01
N GLY A 127 -3.29 -13.89 3.85
CA GLY A 127 -3.92 -14.07 5.13
C GLY A 127 -3.00 -13.87 6.34
N LYS A 128 -3.55 -14.14 7.53
CA LYS A 128 -2.88 -13.86 8.81
C LYS A 128 -1.54 -14.59 8.93
N GLY A 129 -0.48 -13.84 9.13
CA GLY A 129 0.89 -14.37 9.33
C GLY A 129 1.73 -14.44 8.06
N LEU A 130 1.15 -14.30 6.87
CA LEU A 130 1.86 -14.28 5.59
C LEU A 130 2.15 -12.83 5.18
N TYR A 131 3.33 -12.34 5.51
CA TYR A 131 3.83 -11.00 5.15
C TYR A 131 5.35 -10.98 5.11
N GLY A 132 5.92 -10.07 4.31
CA GLY A 132 7.35 -9.92 4.16
C GLY A 132 8.04 -11.22 3.71
N PRO A 133 9.19 -11.59 4.30
CA PRO A 133 9.95 -12.79 3.91
C PRO A 133 9.15 -14.10 3.99
N ALA A 134 8.23 -14.22 4.95
CA ALA A 134 7.43 -15.43 5.15
C ALA A 134 6.58 -15.80 3.92
N VAL A 135 6.17 -14.84 3.11
CA VAL A 135 5.45 -15.11 1.86
C VAL A 135 6.36 -15.80 0.85
N HIS A 136 7.57 -15.29 0.66
CA HIS A 136 8.54 -15.85 -0.29
C HIS A 136 9.03 -17.22 0.15
N GLU A 137 9.26 -17.41 1.46
CA GLU A 137 9.57 -18.72 2.04
C GLU A 137 8.46 -19.73 1.77
N ALA A 138 7.19 -19.33 1.93
CA ALA A 138 6.05 -20.19 1.67
C ALA A 138 5.93 -20.57 0.18
N VAL A 139 6.17 -19.61 -0.73
CA VAL A 139 6.18 -19.85 -2.19
C VAL A 139 7.27 -20.86 -2.56
N LEU A 140 8.51 -20.66 -2.06
CA LEU A 140 9.62 -21.58 -2.34
C LEU A 140 9.37 -22.97 -1.74
N ALA A 141 8.82 -23.05 -0.54
CA ALA A 141 8.48 -24.31 0.11
C ALA A 141 7.38 -25.09 -0.61
N ALA A 142 6.44 -24.38 -1.27
CA ALA A 142 5.39 -24.99 -2.10
C ALA A 142 5.94 -25.56 -3.43
N GLY A 143 7.12 -25.12 -3.86
CA GLY A 143 7.71 -25.54 -5.14
C GLY A 143 7.02 -24.94 -6.36
N ASP A 144 6.30 -23.83 -6.17
CA ASP A 144 5.62 -23.14 -7.26
C ASP A 144 6.66 -22.51 -8.20
N SER A 145 6.42 -22.64 -9.52
CA SER A 145 7.27 -22.04 -10.56
C SER A 145 6.93 -20.57 -10.85
N VAL A 146 5.82 -20.07 -10.27
CA VAL A 146 5.32 -18.71 -10.49
C VAL A 146 4.76 -18.17 -9.19
N THR A 147 5.10 -16.95 -8.86
CA THR A 147 4.47 -16.11 -7.85
C THR A 147 4.03 -14.79 -8.48
N GLY A 148 3.88 -13.73 -7.72
CA GLY A 148 3.55 -12.42 -8.27
C GLY A 148 3.33 -11.35 -7.23
N VAL A 149 2.62 -10.34 -7.66
CA VAL A 149 2.21 -9.20 -6.83
C VAL A 149 0.73 -8.98 -7.03
N THR A 150 0.03 -8.65 -5.96
CA THR A 150 -1.39 -8.29 -5.97
C THR A 150 -1.59 -6.94 -5.32
N ILE A 151 -2.30 -6.04 -6.00
CA ILE A 151 -2.92 -4.86 -5.38
C ILE A 151 -4.39 -5.14 -5.18
N HIS A 152 -4.86 -4.96 -3.96
CA HIS A 152 -6.26 -5.19 -3.59
C HIS A 152 -6.80 -4.09 -2.69
N VAL A 153 -8.11 -3.96 -2.66
CA VAL A 153 -8.81 -3.11 -1.69
C VAL A 153 -8.80 -3.81 -0.34
N VAL A 154 -8.54 -3.04 0.71
CA VAL A 154 -8.55 -3.55 2.09
C VAL A 154 -9.97 -3.53 2.63
N ASP A 155 -10.35 -4.62 3.26
CA ASP A 155 -11.57 -4.79 4.04
C ASP A 155 -11.26 -5.25 5.49
N GLU A 156 -12.23 -5.78 6.19
CA GLU A 156 -12.08 -6.26 7.56
C GLU A 156 -11.29 -7.58 7.67
N GLN A 157 -11.03 -8.25 6.54
CA GLN A 157 -10.33 -9.53 6.49
C GLN A 157 -8.96 -9.37 5.83
N PHE A 158 -7.95 -10.08 6.36
CA PHE A 158 -6.62 -10.04 5.76
C PHE A 158 -6.63 -10.58 4.31
N ASP A 159 -6.15 -9.77 3.39
CA ASP A 159 -5.87 -10.10 1.98
C ASP A 159 -7.06 -10.73 1.22
N ARG A 160 -8.30 -10.37 1.61
CA ARG A 160 -9.54 -10.93 1.04
C ARG A 160 -10.35 -9.94 0.21
N GLY A 161 -10.04 -8.68 0.27
CA GLY A 161 -10.76 -7.65 -0.48
C GLY A 161 -10.57 -7.76 -2.00
N PRO A 162 -11.37 -7.03 -2.77
CA PRO A 162 -11.36 -7.07 -4.23
C PRO A 162 -9.98 -6.79 -4.82
N ILE A 163 -9.54 -7.66 -5.74
CA ILE A 163 -8.28 -7.51 -6.47
C ILE A 163 -8.45 -6.43 -7.53
N LEU A 164 -7.53 -5.49 -7.58
CA LEU A 164 -7.48 -4.42 -8.57
C LEU A 164 -6.48 -4.70 -9.70
N ALA A 165 -5.33 -5.24 -9.35
CA ALA A 165 -4.28 -5.56 -10.30
C ALA A 165 -3.40 -6.71 -9.79
N GLN A 166 -2.90 -7.50 -10.71
CA GLN A 166 -1.92 -8.56 -10.43
C GLN A 166 -0.89 -8.62 -11.55
N VAL A 167 0.33 -9.00 -11.20
CA VAL A 167 1.39 -9.34 -12.14
C VAL A 167 2.09 -10.61 -11.69
N THR A 168 2.41 -11.47 -12.63
CA THR A 168 3.16 -12.71 -12.39
C THR A 168 4.66 -12.45 -12.32
N VAL A 169 5.34 -13.19 -11.46
CA VAL A 169 6.80 -13.18 -11.29
C VAL A 169 7.29 -14.63 -11.35
N PRO A 170 8.25 -14.96 -12.19
CA PRO A 170 8.81 -16.32 -12.24
C PRO A 170 9.59 -16.62 -10.95
N VAL A 171 9.50 -17.88 -10.50
CA VAL A 171 10.35 -18.44 -9.45
C VAL A 171 11.42 -19.27 -10.16
N GLU A 172 12.68 -18.86 -9.99
CA GLU A 172 13.81 -19.53 -10.60
C GLU A 172 14.28 -20.72 -9.75
N LYS A 173 14.89 -21.71 -10.39
CA LYS A 173 15.26 -22.97 -9.73
C LYS A 173 16.18 -22.79 -8.51
N ASP A 174 17.06 -21.80 -8.58
CA ASP A 174 18.10 -21.54 -7.58
C ASP A 174 17.76 -20.28 -6.72
N ASP A 175 16.49 -19.89 -6.67
CA ASP A 175 16.06 -18.75 -5.87
C ASP A 175 16.25 -19.00 -4.37
N THR A 176 16.87 -18.04 -3.72
CA THR A 176 16.75 -17.87 -2.29
C THR A 176 15.57 -16.96 -1.96
N THR A 177 15.15 -16.92 -0.71
CA THR A 177 14.10 -15.99 -0.23
C THR A 177 14.43 -14.54 -0.60
N GLU A 178 15.70 -14.14 -0.48
CA GLU A 178 16.16 -12.78 -0.76
C GLU A 178 16.14 -12.46 -2.28
N LEU A 179 16.54 -13.42 -3.12
CA LEU A 179 16.52 -13.24 -4.59
C LEU A 179 15.08 -13.10 -5.10
N LEU A 180 14.20 -13.98 -4.63
CA LEU A 180 12.79 -13.92 -4.99
C LEU A 180 12.15 -12.64 -4.47
N ALA A 181 12.41 -12.27 -3.21
CA ALA A 181 11.90 -11.03 -2.61
C ALA A 181 12.34 -9.79 -3.40
N ALA A 182 13.60 -9.71 -3.82
CA ALA A 182 14.11 -8.59 -4.62
C ALA A 182 13.42 -8.49 -5.99
N ARG A 183 13.19 -9.65 -6.65
CA ARG A 183 12.50 -9.72 -7.95
C ARG A 183 11.03 -9.31 -7.82
N VAL A 184 10.33 -9.79 -6.79
CA VAL A 184 8.94 -9.42 -6.50
C VAL A 184 8.84 -7.94 -6.16
N LEU A 185 9.74 -7.41 -5.31
CA LEU A 185 9.75 -6.00 -4.91
C LEU A 185 9.89 -5.05 -6.11
N ALA A 186 10.72 -5.42 -7.10
CA ALA A 186 10.85 -4.62 -8.31
C ALA A 186 9.51 -4.52 -9.07
N GLN A 187 8.73 -5.60 -9.10
CA GLN A 187 7.39 -5.60 -9.71
C GLN A 187 6.36 -4.87 -8.84
N GLU A 188 6.48 -4.92 -7.51
CA GLU A 188 5.62 -4.14 -6.62
C GLU A 188 5.70 -2.64 -6.93
N HIS A 189 6.92 -2.11 -7.09
CA HIS A 189 7.15 -0.69 -7.38
C HIS A 189 6.49 -0.28 -8.72
N LEU A 190 6.60 -1.11 -9.75
CA LEU A 190 6.02 -0.83 -11.06
C LEU A 190 4.49 -0.92 -11.02
N LEU A 191 3.96 -2.02 -10.49
CA LEU A 191 2.52 -2.28 -10.46
C LEU A 191 1.76 -1.22 -9.66
N PHE A 192 2.33 -0.74 -8.53
CA PHE A 192 1.65 0.27 -7.73
C PHE A 192 1.52 1.60 -8.48
N VAL A 193 2.61 2.06 -9.09
CA VAL A 193 2.59 3.30 -9.88
C VAL A 193 1.62 3.17 -11.06
N GLU A 194 1.68 2.06 -11.82
CA GLU A 194 0.76 1.81 -12.94
C GLU A 194 -0.71 1.77 -12.48
N THR A 195 -0.99 1.10 -11.37
CA THR A 195 -2.36 1.01 -10.83
C THR A 195 -2.90 2.39 -10.47
N LEU A 196 -2.10 3.24 -9.81
CA LEU A 196 -2.50 4.62 -9.51
C LEU A 196 -2.70 5.46 -10.76
N GLN A 197 -1.84 5.33 -11.78
CA GLN A 197 -2.03 6.00 -13.06
C GLN A 197 -3.35 5.62 -13.74
N ARG A 198 -3.71 4.33 -13.72
CA ARG A 198 -4.98 3.84 -14.27
C ARG A 198 -6.19 4.40 -13.51
N ILE A 199 -6.07 4.54 -12.17
CA ILE A 199 -7.12 5.17 -11.35
C ILE A 199 -7.25 6.65 -11.71
N GLU A 200 -6.14 7.40 -11.84
CA GLU A 200 -6.16 8.81 -12.22
C GLU A 200 -6.81 9.05 -13.59
N ARG A 201 -6.49 8.19 -14.56
CA ARG A 201 -7.06 8.26 -15.92
C ARG A 201 -8.50 7.77 -16.00
N GLY A 202 -9.03 7.17 -14.93
CA GLY A 202 -10.36 6.55 -14.93
C GLY A 202 -10.45 5.25 -15.71
N GLU A 203 -9.34 4.62 -16.00
CA GLU A 203 -9.25 3.30 -16.65
C GLU A 203 -9.48 2.17 -15.65
N LEU A 204 -9.31 2.45 -14.36
CA LEU A 204 -9.58 1.54 -13.26
C LEU A 204 -10.45 2.25 -12.22
N GLU A 205 -11.62 1.70 -11.97
CA GLU A 205 -12.53 2.19 -10.93
C GLU A 205 -12.31 1.41 -9.64
N LEU A 206 -12.39 2.13 -8.51
CA LEU A 206 -12.40 1.50 -7.19
C LEU A 206 -13.80 0.86 -6.99
N PRO A 207 -13.87 -0.41 -6.55
CA PRO A 207 -15.10 -1.19 -6.49
C PRO A 207 -16.16 -0.62 -5.54
#